data_9f4681fec64e70e3fbad4d4f907a4500
#
_entry.id   9f4681fec64e70e3fbad4d4f907a4500
#
_cell.length_a   1.000
_cell.length_b   1.000
_cell.length_c   1.000
_cell.angle_alpha   90.00
_cell.angle_beta   90.00
_cell.angle_gamma   90.00
#
_symmetry.space_group_name_H-M   'P 1'
#
loop_
_entity.id
_entity.type
_entity.pdbx_description
1 polymer ?
#
loop_
_entity_poly.entity_id
_entity_poly.type
_entity_poly.pdbx_seq_one_letter_code
_entity_poly.pdbx_strand_id
1 'polypeptide(L)'
;TSAILIGMVPVVIVTISENIGKQIVLGKVVNRNYVKDPGLHRSLLGDGLGTFASALIGGPPKTTYGENIGVLAITRVYSVYVILGAAIVAIIVSFSGQLMALIETIPTAVLGGISILLFGIIAASGLRMFVENNIDFGNNRNMVIASVILVVGIGGAAMRFTESFAIEGMALASIIGVVLNLVL
;
A
#
# COMPACT_ATOMS: atom_id res chain seq x y z
N THR A 1 22.56 9.83 -12.81
CA THR A 1 22.58 8.66 -11.89
C THR A 1 22.40 9.06 -10.44
N SER A 2 23.13 10.09 -9.95
CA SER A 2 23.03 10.53 -8.55
C SER A 2 21.63 11.08 -8.20
N ALA A 3 20.99 11.83 -9.09
CA ALA A 3 19.63 12.37 -8.87
C ALA A 3 18.56 11.25 -8.72
N ILE A 4 18.73 10.15 -9.47
CA ILE A 4 17.82 8.99 -9.36
C ILE A 4 17.98 8.33 -7.99
N LEU A 5 19.21 8.13 -7.51
CA LEU A 5 19.47 7.54 -6.20
C LEU A 5 18.92 8.41 -5.07
N ILE A 6 19.15 9.73 -5.13
CA ILE A 6 18.63 10.68 -4.12
C ILE A 6 17.10 10.69 -4.12
N GLY A 7 16.44 10.58 -5.28
CA GLY A 7 15.00 10.49 -5.37
C GLY A 7 14.43 9.16 -4.90
N MET A 8 15.12 8.04 -5.13
CA MET A 8 14.61 6.70 -4.80
C MET A 8 14.77 6.32 -3.32
N VAL A 9 15.80 6.82 -2.63
CA VAL A 9 16.03 6.47 -1.20
C VAL A 9 14.87 6.84 -0.29
N PRO A 10 14.29 8.05 -0.33
CA PRO A 10 13.09 8.36 0.46
C PRO A 10 11.89 7.47 0.12
N VAL A 11 11.70 7.15 -1.16
CA VAL A 11 10.60 6.26 -1.61
C VAL A 11 10.74 4.86 -1.00
N VAL A 12 11.95 4.32 -0.90
CA VAL A 12 12.19 3.01 -0.27
C VAL A 12 11.77 3.00 1.19
N ILE A 13 12.08 4.06 1.96
CA ILE A 13 11.68 4.17 3.37
C ILE A 13 10.15 4.14 3.51
N VAL A 14 9.46 4.88 2.64
CA VAL A 14 8.01 4.92 2.61
C VAL A 14 7.43 3.55 2.25
N THR A 15 7.95 2.90 1.21
CA THR A 15 7.51 1.57 0.78
C THR A 15 7.70 0.52 1.88
N ILE A 16 8.80 0.58 2.64
CA ILE A 16 9.02 -0.28 3.80
C ILE A 16 7.96 -0.03 4.87
N SER A 17 7.70 1.23 5.22
CA SER A 17 6.70 1.60 6.22
C SER A 17 5.29 1.16 5.80
N GLU A 18 4.95 1.35 4.55
CA GLU A 18 3.69 0.89 3.95
C GLU A 18 3.56 -0.63 3.97
N ASN A 19 4.62 -1.37 3.62
CA ASN A 19 4.64 -2.83 3.66
C ASN A 19 4.43 -3.35 5.08
N ILE A 20 5.07 -2.74 6.09
CA ILE A 20 4.86 -3.09 7.50
C ILE A 20 3.39 -2.93 7.89
N GLY A 21 2.78 -1.79 7.56
CA GLY A 21 1.37 -1.53 7.83
C GLY A 21 0.45 -2.56 7.18
N LYS A 22 0.67 -2.86 5.90
CA LYS A 22 -0.10 -3.88 5.15
C LYS A 22 0.07 -5.28 5.74
N GLN A 23 1.27 -5.67 6.18
CA GLN A 23 1.51 -6.96 6.82
C GLN A 23 0.80 -7.10 8.17
N ILE A 24 0.71 -6.03 8.94
CA ILE A 24 -0.04 -6.00 10.19
C ILE A 24 -1.54 -6.16 9.92
N VAL A 25 -2.09 -5.41 8.96
CA VAL A 25 -3.51 -5.50 8.57
C VAL A 25 -3.84 -6.89 8.03
N LEU A 26 -3.01 -7.42 7.12
CA LEU A 26 -3.17 -8.78 6.59
C LEU A 26 -3.13 -9.82 7.71
N GLY A 27 -2.20 -9.67 8.65
CA GLY A 27 -2.08 -10.57 9.81
C GLY A 27 -3.36 -10.59 10.65
N LYS A 28 -4.03 -9.46 10.82
CA LYS A 28 -5.31 -9.37 11.53
C LYS A 28 -6.45 -10.03 10.75
N VAL A 29 -6.51 -9.83 9.43
CA VAL A 29 -7.54 -10.45 8.58
C VAL A 29 -7.42 -11.97 8.58
N VAL A 30 -6.19 -12.49 8.52
CA VAL A 30 -5.92 -13.94 8.46
C VAL A 30 -5.77 -14.57 9.84
N ASN A 31 -5.73 -13.75 10.90
CA ASN A 31 -5.47 -14.15 12.28
C ASN A 31 -4.09 -14.82 12.47
N ARG A 32 -3.05 -14.26 11.82
CA ARG A 32 -1.65 -14.68 11.91
C ARG A 32 -0.72 -13.48 12.05
N ASN A 33 0.41 -13.66 12.72
CA ASN A 33 1.42 -12.60 12.85
C ASN A 33 2.52 -12.76 11.80
N TYR A 34 2.31 -12.19 10.62
CA TYR A 34 3.26 -12.26 9.51
C TYR A 34 4.53 -11.42 9.72
N VAL A 35 4.50 -10.47 10.63
CA VAL A 35 5.69 -9.70 11.00
C VAL A 35 6.70 -10.56 11.75
N LYS A 36 6.20 -11.54 12.55
CA LYS A 36 7.01 -12.46 13.34
C LYS A 36 7.34 -13.73 12.55
N ASP A 37 6.35 -14.35 11.91
CA ASP A 37 6.48 -15.61 11.18
C ASP A 37 5.68 -15.55 9.88
N PRO A 38 6.30 -15.63 8.72
CA PRO A 38 7.70 -15.95 8.37
C PRO A 38 8.71 -14.81 8.54
N GLY A 39 8.27 -13.63 8.99
CA GLY A 39 9.10 -12.47 9.24
C GLY A 39 9.06 -11.44 8.11
N LEU A 40 9.12 -10.17 8.51
CA LEU A 40 9.04 -9.02 7.62
C LEU A 40 10.10 -9.05 6.50
N HIS A 41 11.30 -9.57 6.80
CA HIS A 41 12.39 -9.66 5.84
C HIS A 41 12.04 -10.49 4.60
N ARG A 42 11.22 -11.56 4.75
CA ARG A 42 10.79 -12.39 3.62
C ARG A 42 9.78 -11.68 2.75
N SER A 43 8.87 -10.91 3.36
CA SER A 43 7.93 -10.09 2.63
C SER A 43 8.63 -8.99 1.82
N LEU A 44 9.56 -8.28 2.44
CA LEU A 44 10.37 -7.25 1.78
C LEU A 44 11.24 -7.81 0.66
N LEU A 45 11.83 -9.01 0.87
CA LEU A 45 12.58 -9.70 -0.19
C LEU A 45 11.66 -10.07 -1.38
N GLY A 46 10.45 -10.55 -1.12
CA GLY A 46 9.48 -10.85 -2.17
C GLY A 46 9.10 -9.61 -2.99
N ASP A 47 8.84 -8.50 -2.32
CA ASP A 47 8.52 -7.22 -2.95
C ASP A 47 9.71 -6.68 -3.78
N GLY A 48 10.92 -6.76 -3.21
CA GLY A 48 12.16 -6.37 -3.89
C GLY A 48 12.45 -7.22 -5.12
N LEU A 49 12.32 -8.55 -5.02
CA LEU A 49 12.50 -9.46 -6.15
C LEU A 49 11.45 -9.25 -7.24
N GLY A 50 10.19 -8.98 -6.85
CA GLY A 50 9.13 -8.64 -7.79
C GLY A 50 9.42 -7.34 -8.54
N THR A 51 9.89 -6.31 -7.85
CA THR A 51 10.32 -5.04 -8.46
C THR A 51 11.52 -5.22 -9.36
N PHE A 52 12.52 -6.01 -8.94
CA PHE A 52 13.70 -6.33 -9.75
C PHE A 52 13.32 -7.05 -11.04
N ALA A 53 12.47 -8.08 -10.95
CA ALA A 53 11.98 -8.80 -12.13
C ALA A 53 11.17 -7.89 -13.07
N SER A 54 10.34 -7.00 -12.53
CA SER A 54 9.61 -5.99 -13.32
C SER A 54 10.58 -5.05 -14.05
N ALA A 55 11.61 -4.57 -13.38
CA ALA A 55 12.61 -3.68 -13.97
C ALA A 55 13.39 -4.34 -15.12
N LEU A 56 13.70 -5.65 -15.04
CA LEU A 56 14.37 -6.39 -16.09
C LEU A 56 13.59 -6.42 -17.40
N ILE A 57 12.26 -6.40 -17.34
CA ILE A 57 11.36 -6.38 -18.49
C ILE A 57 10.89 -4.97 -18.86
N GLY A 58 11.46 -3.92 -18.24
CA GLY A 58 11.09 -2.53 -18.49
C GLY A 58 9.81 -2.07 -17.80
N GLY A 59 9.29 -2.83 -16.84
CA GLY A 59 8.10 -2.46 -16.06
C GLY A 59 8.42 -1.47 -14.92
N PRO A 60 7.37 -0.82 -14.36
CA PRO A 60 7.53 0.10 -13.24
C PRO A 60 7.87 -0.65 -11.94
N PRO A 61 8.45 0.05 -10.95
CA PRO A 61 8.60 -0.49 -9.60
C PRO A 61 7.24 -0.87 -9.03
N LYS A 62 7.19 -1.95 -8.26
CA LYS A 62 5.97 -2.52 -7.69
C LYS A 62 6.01 -2.49 -6.18
N THR A 63 4.86 -2.40 -5.57
CA THR A 63 4.65 -2.57 -4.14
C THR A 63 3.45 -3.47 -3.87
N THR A 64 3.31 -3.92 -2.65
CA THR A 64 2.17 -4.75 -2.22
C THR A 64 0.86 -3.98 -2.34
N TYR A 65 -0.15 -4.56 -2.99
CA TYR A 65 -1.48 -3.96 -3.13
C TYR A 65 -2.32 -4.18 -1.86
N GLY A 66 -2.73 -3.09 -1.23
CA GLY A 66 -3.61 -3.12 -0.05
C GLY A 66 -5.03 -3.58 -0.38
N GLU A 67 -5.49 -3.31 -1.60
CA GLU A 67 -6.82 -3.67 -2.12
C GLU A 67 -7.06 -5.19 -2.06
N ASN A 68 -6.03 -5.98 -2.30
CA ASN A 68 -6.12 -7.44 -2.21
C ASN A 68 -6.44 -7.92 -0.78
N ILE A 69 -6.06 -7.18 0.25
CA ILE A 69 -6.41 -7.48 1.64
C ILE A 69 -7.92 -7.36 1.83
N GLY A 70 -8.54 -6.34 1.20
CA GLY A 70 -10.00 -6.19 1.19
C GLY A 70 -10.69 -7.37 0.54
N VAL A 71 -10.19 -7.84 -0.61
CA VAL A 71 -10.71 -9.04 -1.28
C VAL A 71 -10.59 -10.27 -0.40
N LEU A 72 -9.44 -10.47 0.25
CA LEU A 72 -9.23 -11.59 1.19
C LEU A 72 -10.19 -11.53 2.38
N ALA A 73 -10.45 -10.34 2.91
CA ALA A 73 -11.40 -10.14 4.02
C ALA A 73 -12.83 -10.53 3.65
N ILE A 74 -13.26 -10.21 2.42
CA ILE A 74 -14.60 -10.52 1.90
C ILE A 74 -14.73 -12.00 1.55
N THR A 75 -13.78 -12.53 0.80
CA THR A 75 -13.82 -13.92 0.28
C THR A 75 -13.47 -14.97 1.33
N ARG A 76 -12.72 -14.57 2.37
CA ARG A 76 -12.15 -15.46 3.40
C ARG A 76 -11.28 -16.58 2.84
N VAL A 77 -10.73 -16.41 1.65
CA VAL A 77 -9.83 -17.36 0.99
C VAL A 77 -8.39 -16.96 1.28
N TYR A 78 -7.74 -17.62 2.21
CA TYR A 78 -6.38 -17.28 2.70
C TYR A 78 -5.30 -18.23 2.19
N SER A 79 -5.62 -19.11 1.25
CA SER A 79 -4.68 -20.07 0.71
C SER A 79 -3.65 -19.42 -0.20
N VAL A 80 -2.37 -19.59 0.13
CA VAL A 80 -1.25 -19.10 -0.70
C VAL A 80 -1.29 -19.70 -2.11
N TYR A 81 -1.74 -20.96 -2.24
CA TYR A 81 -1.85 -21.63 -3.54
C TYR A 81 -2.92 -21.00 -4.44
N VAL A 82 -4.03 -20.52 -3.85
CA VAL A 82 -5.07 -19.82 -4.61
C VAL A 82 -4.54 -18.46 -5.08
N ILE A 83 -3.82 -17.73 -4.23
CA ILE A 83 -3.21 -16.46 -4.59
C ILE A 83 -2.15 -16.64 -5.68
N LEU A 84 -1.31 -17.68 -5.56
CA LEU A 84 -0.33 -18.02 -6.58
C LEU A 84 -1.01 -18.40 -7.90
N GLY A 85 -2.06 -19.21 -7.85
CA GLY A 85 -2.87 -19.56 -9.02
C GLY A 85 -3.48 -18.33 -9.69
N ALA A 86 -4.03 -17.40 -8.91
CA ALA A 86 -4.56 -16.14 -9.43
C ALA A 86 -3.47 -15.29 -10.11
N ALA A 87 -2.26 -15.23 -9.53
CA ALA A 87 -1.14 -14.53 -10.14
C ALA A 87 -0.72 -15.17 -11.49
N ILE A 88 -0.66 -16.50 -11.56
CA ILE A 88 -0.35 -17.21 -12.81
C ILE A 88 -1.42 -16.96 -13.87
N VAL A 89 -2.70 -17.02 -13.49
CA VAL A 89 -3.81 -16.71 -14.40
C VAL A 89 -3.71 -15.26 -14.90
N ALA A 90 -3.41 -14.29 -14.02
CA ALA A 90 -3.22 -12.91 -14.40
C ALA A 90 -2.09 -12.73 -15.43
N ILE A 91 -0.97 -13.45 -15.26
CA ILE A 91 0.14 -13.43 -16.21
C ILE A 91 -0.33 -14.00 -17.57
N ILE A 92 -1.01 -15.13 -17.60
CA ILE A 92 -1.52 -15.74 -18.84
C ILE A 92 -2.49 -14.80 -19.54
N VAL A 93 -3.42 -14.22 -18.80
CA VAL A 93 -4.42 -13.27 -19.32
C VAL A 93 -3.76 -12.03 -19.90
N SER A 94 -2.66 -11.54 -19.32
CA SER A 94 -1.95 -10.36 -19.82
C SER A 94 -1.37 -10.52 -21.23
N PHE A 95 -1.13 -11.75 -21.68
CA PHE A 95 -0.71 -12.04 -23.06
C PHE A 95 -1.87 -12.10 -24.06
N SER A 96 -3.11 -12.08 -23.58
CA SER A 96 -4.30 -12.13 -24.45
C SER A 96 -4.81 -10.71 -24.73
N GLY A 97 -4.46 -10.15 -25.87
CA GLY A 97 -4.95 -8.83 -26.30
C GLY A 97 -6.47 -8.74 -26.35
N GLN A 98 -7.17 -9.83 -26.66
CA GLN A 98 -8.63 -9.88 -26.69
C GLN A 98 -9.25 -9.69 -25.30
N LEU A 99 -8.67 -10.33 -24.27
CA LEU A 99 -9.13 -10.18 -22.89
C LEU A 99 -8.80 -8.79 -22.36
N MET A 100 -7.65 -8.23 -22.71
CA MET A 100 -7.31 -6.84 -22.36
C MET A 100 -8.29 -5.86 -23.00
N ALA A 101 -8.60 -6.01 -24.29
CA ALA A 101 -9.60 -5.19 -24.96
C ALA A 101 -10.99 -5.33 -24.32
N LEU A 102 -11.37 -6.52 -23.84
CA LEU A 102 -12.63 -6.73 -23.13
C LEU A 102 -12.64 -5.96 -21.78
N ILE A 103 -11.54 -5.95 -21.03
CA ILE A 103 -11.41 -5.20 -19.79
C ILE A 103 -11.54 -3.69 -20.05
N GLU A 104 -10.95 -3.19 -21.13
CA GLU A 104 -11.05 -1.78 -21.52
C GLU A 104 -12.47 -1.35 -21.90
N THR A 105 -13.36 -2.28 -22.25
CA THR A 105 -14.78 -1.97 -22.52
C THR A 105 -15.60 -1.70 -21.26
N ILE A 106 -15.05 -1.99 -20.07
CA ILE A 106 -15.75 -1.74 -18.80
C ILE A 106 -15.95 -0.22 -18.63
N PRO A 107 -17.20 0.25 -18.48
CA PRO A 107 -17.46 1.67 -18.32
C PRO A 107 -16.73 2.23 -17.09
N THR A 108 -16.15 3.41 -17.22
CA THR A 108 -15.43 4.12 -16.12
C THR A 108 -16.30 4.34 -14.88
N ALA A 109 -17.61 4.49 -15.06
CA ALA A 109 -18.57 4.59 -13.95
C ALA A 109 -18.60 3.32 -13.08
N VAL A 110 -18.50 2.13 -13.70
CA VAL A 110 -18.45 0.84 -12.99
C VAL A 110 -17.13 0.73 -12.23
N LEU A 111 -16.00 1.04 -12.90
CA LEU A 111 -14.68 1.05 -12.27
C LEU A 111 -14.62 2.05 -11.10
N GLY A 112 -15.22 3.23 -11.27
CA GLY A 112 -15.32 4.24 -10.21
C GLY A 112 -16.11 3.73 -9.00
N GLY A 113 -17.25 3.06 -9.22
CA GLY A 113 -18.04 2.46 -8.14
C GLY A 113 -17.28 1.38 -7.37
N ILE A 114 -16.59 0.50 -8.07
CA ILE A 114 -15.75 -0.54 -7.45
C ILE A 114 -14.59 0.10 -6.68
N SER A 115 -13.95 1.13 -7.22
CA SER A 115 -12.86 1.85 -6.57
C SER A 115 -13.29 2.50 -5.27
N ILE A 116 -14.48 3.14 -5.23
CA ILE A 116 -15.04 3.74 -4.01
C ILE A 116 -15.21 2.66 -2.93
N LEU A 117 -15.76 1.49 -3.29
CA LEU A 117 -15.95 0.38 -2.35
C LEU A 117 -14.59 -0.11 -1.81
N LEU A 118 -13.63 -0.36 -2.69
CA LEU A 118 -12.31 -0.87 -2.31
C LEU A 118 -11.55 0.11 -1.44
N PHE A 119 -11.48 1.38 -1.84
CA PHE A 119 -10.83 2.42 -1.04
C PHE A 119 -11.55 2.67 0.28
N GLY A 120 -12.89 2.55 0.30
CA GLY A 120 -13.66 2.61 1.53
C GLY A 120 -13.29 1.50 2.52
N ILE A 121 -13.10 0.26 2.04
CA ILE A 121 -12.67 -0.87 2.87
C ILE A 121 -11.25 -0.65 3.40
N ILE A 122 -10.34 -0.11 2.58
CA ILE A 122 -8.96 0.20 2.98
C ILE A 122 -8.96 1.29 4.06
N ALA A 123 -9.71 2.36 3.86
CA ALA A 123 -9.86 3.44 4.84
C ALA A 123 -10.43 2.95 6.17
N ALA A 124 -11.51 2.13 6.11
CA ALA A 124 -12.11 1.52 7.28
C ALA A 124 -11.11 0.60 8.03
N SER A 125 -10.30 -0.15 7.29
CA SER A 125 -9.24 -0.99 7.87
C SER A 125 -8.17 -0.16 8.58
N GLY A 126 -7.79 0.98 8.01
CA GLY A 126 -6.89 1.94 8.65
C GLY A 126 -7.45 2.53 9.94
N LEU A 127 -8.71 2.96 9.93
CA LEU A 127 -9.41 3.47 11.12
C LEU A 127 -9.55 2.39 12.20
N ARG A 128 -9.84 1.16 11.80
CA ARG A 128 -9.93 0.02 12.70
C ARG A 128 -8.62 -0.19 13.47
N MET A 129 -7.46 0.05 12.85
CA MET A 129 -6.18 -0.04 13.56
C MET A 129 -6.06 0.93 14.74
N PHE A 130 -6.60 2.14 14.64
CA PHE A 130 -6.64 3.07 15.78
C PHE A 130 -7.47 2.52 16.93
N VAL A 131 -8.65 1.97 16.62
CA VAL A 131 -9.55 1.39 17.63
C VAL A 131 -8.94 0.16 18.29
N GLU A 132 -8.38 -0.76 17.52
CA GLU A 132 -7.81 -2.00 18.04
C GLU A 132 -6.53 -1.79 18.89
N ASN A 133 -5.78 -0.73 18.60
CA ASN A 133 -4.61 -0.37 19.40
C ASN A 133 -4.96 0.59 20.56
N ASN A 134 -6.25 0.82 20.81
CA ASN A 134 -6.75 1.70 21.88
C ASN A 134 -6.07 3.07 21.86
N ILE A 135 -5.93 3.66 20.68
CA ILE A 135 -5.36 5.00 20.53
C ILE A 135 -6.33 5.99 21.17
N ASP A 136 -5.88 6.59 22.27
CA ASP A 136 -6.65 7.63 22.96
C ASP A 136 -6.57 8.95 22.21
N PHE A 137 -7.66 9.33 21.55
CA PHE A 137 -7.80 10.62 20.87
C PHE A 137 -8.17 11.77 21.84
N GLY A 138 -8.46 11.48 23.11
CA GLY A 138 -8.54 12.48 24.17
C GLY A 138 -7.17 13.08 24.49
N ASN A 139 -6.09 12.37 24.17
CA ASN A 139 -4.74 12.91 24.24
C ASN A 139 -4.47 13.82 23.02
N ASN A 140 -4.19 15.09 23.30
CA ASN A 140 -3.92 16.10 22.26
C ASN A 140 -2.78 15.70 21.32
N ARG A 141 -1.74 15.03 21.81
CA ARG A 141 -0.62 14.55 21.03
C ARG A 141 -1.10 13.58 19.93
N ASN A 142 -1.84 12.55 20.31
CA ASN A 142 -2.34 11.54 19.38
C ASN A 142 -3.32 12.14 18.36
N MET A 143 -4.17 13.05 18.84
CA MET A 143 -5.13 13.75 17.98
C MET A 143 -4.43 14.62 16.94
N VAL A 144 -3.42 15.39 17.32
CA VAL A 144 -2.66 16.25 16.40
C VAL A 144 -1.93 15.40 15.36
N ILE A 145 -1.21 14.34 15.78
CA ILE A 145 -0.46 13.46 14.89
C ILE A 145 -1.42 12.80 13.87
N ALA A 146 -2.51 12.21 14.34
CA ALA A 146 -3.48 11.55 13.47
C ALA A 146 -4.14 12.53 12.49
N SER A 147 -4.54 13.72 12.96
CA SER A 147 -5.15 14.74 12.11
C SER A 147 -4.21 15.21 11.00
N VAL A 148 -2.96 15.47 11.33
CA VAL A 148 -1.97 15.91 10.33
C VAL A 148 -1.70 14.80 9.30
N ILE A 149 -1.53 13.55 9.74
CA ILE A 149 -1.31 12.41 8.83
C ILE A 149 -2.51 12.24 7.87
N LEU A 150 -3.73 12.28 8.40
CA LEU A 150 -4.95 12.12 7.59
C LEU A 150 -5.11 13.27 6.60
N VAL A 151 -4.95 14.52 7.04
CA VAL A 151 -5.10 15.69 6.16
C VAL A 151 -4.03 15.71 5.07
N VAL A 152 -2.77 15.45 5.42
CA VAL A 152 -1.67 15.43 4.44
C VAL A 152 -1.81 14.25 3.48
N GLY A 153 -2.16 13.06 4.00
CA GLY A 153 -2.25 11.84 3.19
C GLY A 153 -3.43 11.84 2.23
N ILE A 154 -4.62 12.27 2.69
CA ILE A 154 -5.85 12.29 1.89
C ILE A 154 -5.95 13.59 1.07
N GLY A 155 -5.48 14.70 1.62
CA GLY A 155 -5.59 16.02 1.01
C GLY A 155 -4.67 16.26 -0.20
N GLY A 156 -3.86 15.25 -0.58
CA GLY A 156 -2.97 15.36 -1.74
C GLY A 156 -1.88 16.41 -1.58
N ALA A 157 -1.46 16.69 -0.33
CA ALA A 157 -0.37 17.63 -0.07
C ALA A 157 0.92 17.14 -0.76
N ALA A 158 1.62 18.06 -1.41
CA ALA A 158 2.85 17.79 -2.12
C ALA A 158 3.93 18.78 -1.66
N MET A 159 5.09 18.24 -1.32
CA MET A 159 6.29 19.05 -1.06
C MET A 159 7.26 18.88 -2.22
N ARG A 160 7.43 19.95 -3.00
CA ARG A 160 8.32 19.97 -4.16
C ARG A 160 9.68 20.53 -3.75
N PHE A 161 10.70 19.72 -3.91
CA PHE A 161 12.08 20.11 -3.63
C PHE A 161 12.82 20.58 -4.89
N THR A 162 12.41 20.04 -6.04
CA THR A 162 12.96 20.39 -7.35
C THR A 162 11.87 20.12 -8.40
N GLU A 163 12.00 20.67 -9.60
CA GLU A 163 11.04 20.43 -10.70
C GLU A 163 10.83 18.93 -11.02
N SER A 164 11.88 18.11 -10.76
CA SER A 164 11.86 16.67 -11.01
C SER A 164 11.66 15.82 -9.75
N PHE A 165 11.55 16.41 -8.55
CA PHE A 165 11.43 15.66 -7.30
C PHE A 165 10.39 16.29 -6.38
N ALA A 166 9.29 15.57 -6.18
CA ALA A 166 8.25 15.90 -5.23
C ALA A 166 7.95 14.69 -4.35
N ILE A 167 7.70 14.93 -3.07
CA ILE A 167 7.17 13.94 -2.13
C ILE A 167 5.70 14.28 -1.93
N GLU A 168 4.81 13.35 -2.26
CA GLU A 168 3.37 13.60 -2.30
C GLU A 168 2.59 12.58 -1.45
N GLY A 169 1.39 12.98 -1.02
CA GLY A 169 0.39 12.10 -0.42
C GLY A 169 0.90 11.27 0.76
N MET A 170 0.79 9.94 0.66
CA MET A 170 1.14 9.01 1.73
C MET A 170 2.62 9.05 2.14
N ALA A 171 3.52 9.30 1.19
CA ALA A 171 4.95 9.43 1.46
C ALA A 171 5.22 10.59 2.42
N LEU A 172 4.66 11.75 2.09
CA LEU A 172 4.79 12.96 2.90
C LEU A 172 4.12 12.77 4.26
N ALA A 173 2.90 12.20 4.30
CA ALA A 173 2.17 11.93 5.53
C ALA A 173 2.94 10.99 6.47
N SER A 174 3.58 9.95 5.94
CA SER A 174 4.37 9.00 6.73
C SER A 174 5.60 9.67 7.34
N ILE A 175 6.33 10.48 6.58
CA ILE A 175 7.51 11.20 7.06
C ILE A 175 7.10 12.20 8.15
N ILE A 176 6.08 13.00 7.89
CA ILE A 176 5.57 13.99 8.86
C ILE A 176 5.08 13.30 10.12
N GLY A 177 4.35 12.18 10.00
CA GLY A 177 3.86 11.41 11.13
C GLY A 177 4.97 10.89 12.03
N VAL A 178 6.03 10.33 11.43
CA VAL A 178 7.21 9.87 12.18
C VAL A 178 7.90 11.03 12.88
N VAL A 179 8.12 12.13 12.18
CA VAL A 179 8.76 13.34 12.76
C VAL A 179 7.94 13.89 13.92
N LEU A 180 6.62 14.06 13.73
CA LEU A 180 5.75 14.54 14.80
C LEU A 180 5.73 13.59 16.00
N ASN A 181 5.76 12.29 15.78
CA ASN A 181 5.80 11.30 16.84
C ASN A 181 7.12 11.31 17.63
N LEU A 182 8.21 11.77 17.02
CA LEU A 182 9.51 11.91 17.69
C LEU A 182 9.64 13.24 18.45
N VAL A 183 8.96 14.29 17.98
CA VAL A 183 9.08 15.65 18.53
C VAL A 183 8.06 15.90 19.64
N LEU A 184 6.85 15.38 19.52
CA LEU A 184 5.77 15.48 20.52
C LEU A 184 5.79 14.31 21.49
#